data_7e71cc7aefcb6a54b139b1c54680f5fc
#
_entry.id   7e71cc7aefcb6a54b139b1c54680f5fc
#
_cell.length_a   1.000
_cell.length_b   1.000
_cell.length_c   1.000
_cell.angle_alpha   90.00
_cell.angle_beta   90.00
_cell.angle_gamma   90.00
#
_symmetry.space_group_name_H-M   'P 1'
#
loop_
_entity.id
_entity.type
_entity.pdbx_description
1 polymer ?
#
loop_
_entity_poly.entity_id
_entity_poly.type
_entity_poly.pdbx_seq_one_letter_code
_entity_poly.pdbx_strand_id
1 'polypeptide(L)'
;ANALYLVNLDTVPVVAFATGHSEAITTSTSTSFTGLLNDNNFEVKEFNMLTDEIPEDASIVVLGMPTTDYTSEELSKLEAYLGDEKMASSRTLYVMTAPNAGWSSMPNLSSFLAEWGMEPQSQEVLESNTNNTLYNMPYAIFANVTDSVLSKTYDNVVKVQAAPVKRLFTANNDISTYSVIETSDTAYLSNDEKVLETPETDTYTILAFAQRYMDNQGKICANVVVDGCAADFYDGSSLLGNSTFGNKDVTLDLIKNLTGTTDTRVGLTVNQTQTNTMDISASSAVTWSIGMMLFTIVVPVAVLVIGLVIFLRRRHL
;
A
#
# COMPACT_ATOMS: atom_id res chain seq x y z
N ALA A 1 6.48 20.02 -16.33
CA ALA A 1 5.08 19.57 -16.36
C ALA A 1 4.37 19.85 -15.05
N ASN A 2 4.93 19.42 -13.88
CA ASN A 2 4.33 19.64 -12.56
C ASN A 2 4.08 21.12 -12.23
N ALA A 3 5.03 22.02 -12.55
CA ALA A 3 4.87 23.46 -12.29
C ALA A 3 3.73 24.11 -13.10
N LEU A 4 3.49 23.65 -14.32
CA LEU A 4 2.36 24.11 -15.14
C LEU A 4 1.01 23.57 -14.65
N TYR A 5 1.04 22.39 -14.01
CA TYR A 5 -0.14 21.80 -13.40
C TYR A 5 -0.56 22.54 -12.15
N LEU A 6 0.40 22.85 -11.27
CA LEU A 6 0.17 23.61 -10.02
C LEU A 6 -0.48 24.98 -10.27
N VAL A 7 -0.15 25.64 -11.38
CA VAL A 7 -0.73 26.95 -11.74
C VAL A 7 -2.22 26.84 -12.11
N ASN A 8 -2.70 25.65 -12.49
CA ASN A 8 -4.10 25.41 -12.88
C ASN A 8 -4.94 24.72 -11.79
N LEU A 9 -4.36 24.37 -10.65
CA LEU A 9 -5.13 23.89 -9.50
C LEU A 9 -5.66 25.07 -8.72
N ASP A 10 -6.97 25.14 -8.50
CA ASP A 10 -7.58 26.13 -7.63
C ASP A 10 -7.10 25.95 -6.17
N THR A 11 -6.82 24.71 -5.77
CA THR A 11 -6.27 24.35 -4.44
C THR A 11 -5.36 23.11 -4.55
N VAL A 12 -4.26 23.12 -3.80
CA VAL A 12 -3.39 21.93 -3.64
C VAL A 12 -4.01 21.02 -2.58
N PRO A 13 -4.30 19.75 -2.88
CA PRO A 13 -4.86 18.85 -1.86
C PRO A 13 -3.84 18.56 -0.76
N VAL A 14 -4.32 18.61 0.49
CA VAL A 14 -3.52 18.42 1.70
C VAL A 14 -3.75 17.03 2.27
N VAL A 15 -2.65 16.33 2.59
CA VAL A 15 -2.65 15.07 3.34
C VAL A 15 -2.08 15.35 4.72
N ALA A 16 -2.94 15.29 5.75
CA ALA A 16 -2.61 15.63 7.12
C ALA A 16 -2.43 14.36 7.97
N PHE A 17 -1.24 14.14 8.49
CA PHE A 17 -0.93 13.03 9.40
C PHE A 17 -1.29 13.42 10.84
N ALA A 18 -2.17 12.65 11.46
CA ALA A 18 -2.47 12.80 12.87
C ALA A 18 -1.36 12.16 13.71
N THR A 19 -1.03 12.80 14.83
CA THR A 19 -0.13 12.31 15.88
C THR A 19 -0.80 12.46 17.23
N GLY A 20 -0.23 11.85 18.27
CA GLY A 20 -0.74 11.90 19.65
C GLY A 20 -1.17 10.56 20.20
N HIS A 21 -1.39 9.56 19.36
CA HIS A 21 -1.83 8.21 19.74
C HIS A 21 -0.77 7.14 19.49
N SER A 22 0.51 7.54 19.57
CA SER A 22 1.69 6.66 19.36
C SER A 22 1.65 5.97 18.01
N GLU A 23 1.36 6.73 16.98
CA GLU A 23 1.31 6.27 15.59
C GLU A 23 2.67 5.76 15.14
N ALA A 24 2.71 4.56 14.59
CA ALA A 24 3.94 3.96 14.07
C ALA A 24 4.34 4.56 12.70
N ILE A 25 3.34 4.99 11.91
CA ILE A 25 3.52 5.64 10.62
C ILE A 25 3.26 7.13 10.77
N THR A 26 4.32 7.92 10.69
CA THR A 26 4.33 9.38 10.77
C THR A 26 5.03 9.95 9.54
N THR A 27 5.04 11.26 9.38
CA THR A 27 5.80 11.92 8.29
C THR A 27 7.29 11.58 8.33
N SER A 28 7.84 11.32 9.51
CA SER A 28 9.26 11.01 9.72
C SER A 28 9.61 9.53 9.53
N THR A 29 8.65 8.60 9.69
CA THR A 29 8.87 7.15 9.52
C THR A 29 8.42 6.63 8.16
N SER A 30 7.80 7.49 7.34
CA SER A 30 7.26 7.17 6.00
C SER A 30 7.73 8.17 4.94
N THR A 31 9.03 8.46 4.90
CA THR A 31 9.59 9.49 3.99
C THR A 31 9.43 9.11 2.52
N SER A 32 9.40 7.83 2.19
CA SER A 32 9.11 7.35 0.83
C SER A 32 7.68 7.68 0.41
N PHE A 33 6.71 7.55 1.33
CA PHE A 33 5.31 7.88 1.07
C PHE A 33 5.09 9.39 1.01
N THR A 34 5.63 10.15 1.97
CA THR A 34 5.52 11.62 1.95
C THR A 34 6.25 12.23 0.75
N GLY A 35 7.39 11.65 0.34
CA GLY A 35 8.07 12.02 -0.89
C GLY A 35 7.21 11.74 -2.13
N LEU A 36 6.55 10.58 -2.20
CA LEU A 36 5.63 10.25 -3.29
C LEU A 36 4.47 11.26 -3.38
N LEU A 37 3.91 11.68 -2.25
CA LEU A 37 2.85 12.69 -2.20
C LEU A 37 3.37 14.04 -2.71
N ASN A 38 4.48 14.53 -2.19
CA ASN A 38 5.08 15.80 -2.60
C ASN A 38 5.45 15.82 -4.09
N ASP A 39 6.02 14.73 -4.62
CA ASP A 39 6.36 14.58 -6.04
C ASP A 39 5.14 14.61 -6.96
N ASN A 40 3.94 14.33 -6.41
CA ASN A 40 2.67 14.33 -7.13
C ASN A 40 1.76 15.51 -6.77
N ASN A 41 2.33 16.60 -6.25
CA ASN A 41 1.66 17.86 -5.94
C ASN A 41 0.61 17.77 -4.83
N PHE A 42 0.84 16.93 -3.82
CA PHE A 42 0.12 16.97 -2.56
C PHE A 42 0.95 17.73 -1.53
N GLU A 43 0.32 18.54 -0.71
CA GLU A 43 0.95 19.11 0.47
C GLU A 43 0.82 18.12 1.64
N VAL A 44 1.92 17.89 2.37
CA VAL A 44 1.92 17.03 3.56
C VAL A 44 2.03 17.88 4.80
N LYS A 45 1.08 17.69 5.73
CA LYS A 45 1.06 18.35 7.05
C LYS A 45 1.08 17.30 8.15
N GLU A 46 1.46 17.71 9.34
CA GLU A 46 1.33 16.93 10.57
C GLU A 46 0.64 17.79 11.63
N PHE A 47 -0.25 17.20 12.43
CA PHE A 47 -0.94 17.86 13.51
C PHE A 47 -1.13 16.89 14.69
N ASN A 48 -1.21 17.42 15.90
CA ASN A 48 -1.41 16.60 17.09
C ASN A 48 -2.90 16.56 17.45
N MET A 49 -3.52 15.38 17.33
CA MET A 49 -4.95 15.19 17.56
C MET A 49 -5.40 15.55 18.98
N LEU A 50 -4.48 15.44 19.97
CA LEU A 50 -4.76 15.78 21.37
C LEU A 50 -4.88 17.29 21.62
N THR A 51 -4.14 18.11 20.86
CA THR A 51 -4.00 19.55 21.15
C THR A 51 -4.48 20.45 20.04
N ASP A 52 -4.50 19.95 18.82
CA ASP A 52 -4.77 20.76 17.63
C ASP A 52 -6.18 20.45 17.05
N GLU A 53 -6.66 21.34 16.25
CA GLU A 53 -7.80 21.07 15.36
C GLU A 53 -7.31 20.42 14.07
N ILE A 54 -8.18 19.64 13.42
CA ILE A 54 -7.90 19.07 12.10
C ILE A 54 -7.73 20.23 11.12
N PRO A 55 -6.66 20.29 10.31
CA PRO A 55 -6.47 21.37 9.33
C PRO A 55 -7.69 21.49 8.40
N GLU A 56 -8.25 22.69 8.31
CA GLU A 56 -9.49 22.94 7.53
C GLU A 56 -9.34 22.60 6.05
N ASP A 57 -8.13 22.71 5.51
CA ASP A 57 -7.76 22.40 4.13
C ASP A 57 -7.38 20.94 3.90
N ALA A 58 -7.40 20.09 4.93
CA ALA A 58 -7.10 18.68 4.79
C ALA A 58 -8.10 17.97 3.88
N SER A 59 -7.63 17.41 2.79
CA SER A 59 -8.41 16.51 1.93
C SER A 59 -8.37 15.07 2.44
N ILE A 60 -7.26 14.68 3.05
CA ILE A 60 -7.07 13.37 3.67
C ILE A 60 -6.47 13.55 5.06
N VAL A 61 -7.07 12.93 6.06
CA VAL A 61 -6.50 12.75 7.40
C VAL A 61 -6.01 11.31 7.51
N VAL A 62 -4.74 11.14 7.89
CA VAL A 62 -4.09 9.83 8.03
C VAL A 62 -3.92 9.50 9.50
N LEU A 63 -4.48 8.36 9.94
CA LEU A 63 -4.17 7.73 11.21
C LEU A 63 -3.18 6.61 10.96
N GLY A 64 -1.91 6.89 11.19
CA GLY A 64 -0.79 6.06 10.77
C GLY A 64 -0.49 4.90 11.74
N MET A 65 -1.36 3.90 11.82
CA MET A 65 -1.23 2.76 12.74
C MET A 65 -1.12 3.22 14.21
N PRO A 66 -2.18 3.82 14.78
CA PRO A 66 -2.21 4.20 16.18
C PRO A 66 -2.13 2.97 17.09
N THR A 67 -1.58 3.14 18.28
CA THR A 67 -1.49 2.08 19.32
C THR A 67 -2.25 2.45 20.60
N THR A 68 -2.78 3.66 20.66
CA THR A 68 -3.61 4.16 21.77
C THR A 68 -4.97 4.58 21.24
N ASP A 69 -6.03 4.27 21.99
CA ASP A 69 -7.41 4.57 21.59
C ASP A 69 -7.72 6.07 21.59
N TYR A 70 -8.66 6.48 20.76
CA TYR A 70 -9.15 7.83 20.64
C TYR A 70 -10.28 8.10 21.65
N THR A 71 -10.31 9.29 22.19
CA THR A 71 -11.42 9.74 23.05
C THR A 71 -12.67 10.05 22.23
N SER A 72 -13.84 10.08 22.88
CA SER A 72 -15.08 10.45 22.22
C SER A 72 -15.03 11.87 21.63
N GLU A 73 -14.27 12.79 22.27
CA GLU A 73 -14.11 14.17 21.77
C GLU A 73 -13.29 14.20 20.47
N GLU A 74 -12.23 13.44 20.38
CA GLU A 74 -11.40 13.33 19.16
C GLU A 74 -12.14 12.66 18.02
N LEU A 75 -12.92 11.60 18.32
CA LEU A 75 -13.78 10.98 17.31
C LEU A 75 -14.87 11.94 16.82
N SER A 76 -15.41 12.78 17.71
CA SER A 76 -16.37 13.84 17.30
C SER A 76 -15.72 14.87 16.36
N LYS A 77 -14.42 15.17 16.52
CA LYS A 77 -13.68 16.00 15.54
C LYS A 77 -13.59 15.31 14.18
N LEU A 78 -13.33 13.99 14.15
CA LEU A 78 -13.31 13.21 12.90
C LEU A 78 -14.68 13.13 12.25
N GLU A 79 -15.75 12.95 13.04
CA GLU A 79 -17.13 12.98 12.53
C GLU A 79 -17.47 14.36 11.92
N ALA A 80 -17.13 15.43 12.62
CA ALA A 80 -17.34 16.79 12.13
C ALA A 80 -16.54 17.05 10.84
N TYR A 81 -15.29 16.57 10.77
CA TYR A 81 -14.46 16.63 9.57
C TYR A 81 -15.11 15.91 8.38
N LEU A 82 -15.62 14.69 8.58
CA LEU A 82 -16.27 13.89 7.54
C LEU A 82 -17.71 14.35 7.25
N GLY A 83 -18.38 14.98 8.21
CA GLY A 83 -19.79 15.38 8.13
C GLY A 83 -20.02 16.85 7.75
N ASP A 84 -18.99 17.61 7.40
CA ASP A 84 -19.13 19.04 7.06
C ASP A 84 -19.94 19.22 5.77
N GLU A 85 -21.19 19.65 5.90
CA GLU A 85 -22.09 19.89 4.76
C GLU A 85 -21.63 21.03 3.83
N LYS A 86 -20.67 21.84 4.26
CA LYS A 86 -20.11 22.95 3.48
C LYS A 86 -18.82 22.60 2.76
N MET A 87 -18.41 21.33 2.82
CA MET A 87 -17.16 20.93 2.17
C MET A 87 -17.22 21.16 0.66
N ALA A 88 -16.16 21.80 0.15
CA ALA A 88 -16.02 22.09 -1.28
C ALA A 88 -15.44 20.91 -2.10
N SER A 89 -14.89 19.91 -1.43
CA SER A 89 -14.28 18.72 -2.00
C SER A 89 -14.47 17.53 -1.07
N SER A 90 -14.30 16.34 -1.59
CA SER A 90 -14.35 15.10 -0.79
C SER A 90 -13.31 15.10 0.32
N ARG A 91 -13.69 14.54 1.47
CA ARG A 91 -12.82 14.35 2.63
C ARG A 91 -12.66 12.88 2.94
N THR A 92 -11.46 12.51 3.34
CA THR A 92 -11.11 11.11 3.57
C THR A 92 -10.40 10.94 4.90
N LEU A 93 -10.84 9.96 5.68
CA LEU A 93 -10.08 9.38 6.78
C LEU A 93 -9.35 8.13 6.27
N TYR A 94 -8.04 8.10 6.35
CA TYR A 94 -7.20 6.96 5.94
C TYR A 94 -6.56 6.33 7.18
N VAL A 95 -7.03 5.15 7.57
CA VAL A 95 -6.54 4.43 8.75
C VAL A 95 -5.63 3.29 8.31
N MET A 96 -4.39 3.32 8.76
CA MET A 96 -3.43 2.25 8.53
C MET A 96 -3.40 1.32 9.73
N THR A 97 -3.30 0.02 9.47
CA THR A 97 -3.17 -1.00 10.50
C THR A 97 -2.28 -2.16 10.04
N ALA A 98 -1.96 -3.06 10.95
CA ALA A 98 -1.15 -4.26 10.70
C ALA A 98 -1.61 -5.39 11.63
N PRO A 99 -1.12 -6.63 11.44
CA PRO A 99 -1.33 -7.70 12.41
C PRO A 99 -0.88 -7.27 13.81
N ASN A 100 -1.60 -7.72 14.82
CA ASN A 100 -1.32 -7.43 16.22
C ASN A 100 -1.35 -5.93 16.61
N ALA A 101 -2.07 -5.10 15.85
CA ALA A 101 -2.21 -3.67 16.13
C ALA A 101 -2.99 -3.33 17.42
N GLY A 102 -3.40 -4.34 18.20
CA GLY A 102 -4.01 -4.12 19.50
C GLY A 102 -5.44 -3.57 19.48
N TRP A 103 -6.23 -3.89 18.46
CA TRP A 103 -7.61 -3.41 18.27
C TRP A 103 -8.51 -3.64 19.47
N SER A 104 -8.27 -4.70 20.27
CA SER A 104 -9.02 -4.95 21.51
C SER A 104 -8.79 -3.88 22.59
N SER A 105 -7.72 -3.12 22.52
CA SER A 105 -7.43 -1.98 23.40
C SER A 105 -7.89 -0.62 22.86
N MET A 106 -8.48 -0.60 21.65
CA MET A 106 -8.98 0.61 20.97
C MET A 106 -10.49 0.50 20.67
N PRO A 107 -11.36 0.31 21.69
CA PRO A 107 -12.79 0.08 21.47
C PRO A 107 -13.52 1.28 20.85
N ASN A 108 -13.08 2.51 21.13
CA ASN A 108 -13.74 3.71 20.61
C ASN A 108 -13.49 3.83 19.09
N LEU A 109 -12.22 3.75 18.66
CA LEU A 109 -11.89 3.79 17.24
C LEU A 109 -12.47 2.58 16.49
N SER A 110 -12.49 1.38 17.11
CA SER A 110 -13.12 0.20 16.52
C SER A 110 -14.63 0.41 16.30
N SER A 111 -15.33 1.00 17.27
CA SER A 111 -16.76 1.32 17.16
C SER A 111 -17.03 2.35 16.05
N PHE A 112 -16.21 3.38 15.98
CA PHE A 112 -16.30 4.40 14.92
C PHE A 112 -16.14 3.77 13.54
N LEU A 113 -15.15 2.90 13.33
CA LEU A 113 -14.94 2.21 12.05
C LEU A 113 -16.06 1.22 11.73
N ALA A 114 -16.65 0.59 12.76
CA ALA A 114 -17.80 -0.31 12.58
C ALA A 114 -19.05 0.43 12.09
N GLU A 115 -19.28 1.69 12.47
CA GLU A 115 -20.34 2.53 11.93
C GLU A 115 -20.16 2.78 10.42
N TRP A 116 -18.91 2.86 9.97
CA TRP A 116 -18.54 2.91 8.54
C TRP A 116 -18.47 1.54 7.87
N GLY A 117 -18.87 0.47 8.57
CA GLY A 117 -18.97 -0.89 8.04
C GLY A 117 -17.66 -1.64 7.93
N MET A 118 -16.64 -1.25 8.67
CA MET A 118 -15.31 -1.86 8.64
C MET A 118 -14.86 -2.30 10.02
N GLU A 119 -14.31 -3.51 10.11
CA GLU A 119 -13.76 -4.10 11.33
C GLU A 119 -12.35 -4.62 11.05
N PRO A 120 -11.30 -3.85 11.41
CA PRO A 120 -9.93 -4.31 11.32
C PRO A 120 -9.70 -5.52 12.22
N GLN A 121 -8.96 -6.52 11.73
CA GLN A 121 -8.64 -7.74 12.46
C GLN A 121 -7.19 -7.72 12.95
N SER A 122 -6.87 -8.51 13.97
CA SER A 122 -5.50 -8.61 14.52
C SER A 122 -4.68 -9.76 13.95
N GLN A 123 -5.31 -10.67 13.22
CA GLN A 123 -4.65 -11.83 12.64
C GLN A 123 -3.82 -11.43 11.42
N GLU A 124 -2.77 -12.19 11.15
CA GLU A 124 -1.98 -12.02 9.93
C GLU A 124 -2.55 -12.90 8.80
N VAL A 125 -2.64 -12.34 7.61
CA VAL A 125 -2.99 -13.10 6.41
C VAL A 125 -1.75 -13.77 5.86
N LEU A 126 -1.85 -15.07 5.62
CA LEU A 126 -0.80 -15.90 5.06
C LEU A 126 -1.30 -16.57 3.76
N GLU A 127 -0.39 -16.87 2.87
CA GLU A 127 -0.69 -17.51 1.58
C GLU A 127 -0.13 -18.93 1.53
N SER A 128 -0.98 -19.90 1.18
CA SER A 128 -0.60 -21.30 1.06
C SER A 128 0.00 -21.66 -0.30
N ASN A 129 -0.40 -20.95 -1.36
CA ASN A 129 0.11 -21.16 -2.71
C ASN A 129 1.39 -20.35 -2.95
N THR A 130 2.50 -21.02 -3.06
CA THR A 130 3.82 -20.37 -3.28
C THR A 130 3.89 -19.54 -4.56
N ASN A 131 3.03 -19.76 -5.56
CA ASN A 131 2.97 -18.94 -6.77
C ASN A 131 2.39 -17.54 -6.49
N ASN A 132 1.63 -17.39 -5.40
CA ASN A 132 1.04 -16.13 -4.97
C ASN A 132 1.88 -15.45 -3.89
N THR A 133 3.12 -15.87 -3.67
CA THR A 133 4.02 -15.30 -2.66
C THR A 133 5.28 -14.74 -3.27
N LEU A 134 5.78 -13.67 -2.67
CA LEU A 134 7.09 -13.12 -3.00
C LEU A 134 8.17 -13.95 -2.28
N TYR A 135 9.14 -14.47 -3.04
CA TYR A 135 10.26 -15.28 -2.52
C TYR A 135 9.84 -16.52 -1.70
N ASN A 136 8.66 -17.10 -1.97
CA ASN A 136 8.09 -18.21 -1.20
C ASN A 136 7.88 -17.89 0.30
N MET A 137 7.65 -16.62 0.64
CA MET A 137 7.36 -16.19 2.01
C MET A 137 5.84 -16.08 2.18
N PRO A 138 5.19 -16.92 3.02
CA PRO A 138 3.73 -16.93 3.16
C PRO A 138 3.11 -15.58 3.57
N TYR A 139 3.85 -14.75 4.28
CA TYR A 139 3.43 -13.41 4.74
C TYR A 139 3.69 -12.29 3.74
N ALA A 140 4.31 -12.57 2.60
CA ALA A 140 4.58 -11.61 1.52
C ALA A 140 3.81 -12.03 0.27
N ILE A 141 2.58 -11.55 0.14
CA ILE A 141 1.58 -12.06 -0.79
C ILE A 141 1.41 -11.14 -2.01
N PHE A 142 1.20 -11.72 -3.18
CA PHE A 142 0.69 -11.00 -4.34
C PHE A 142 -0.82 -10.83 -4.18
N ALA A 143 -1.25 -9.57 -4.06
CA ALA A 143 -2.63 -9.22 -3.84
C ALA A 143 -3.32 -8.76 -5.13
N ASN A 144 -4.62 -8.95 -5.19
CA ASN A 144 -5.46 -8.56 -6.31
C ASN A 144 -6.09 -7.19 -6.03
N VAL A 145 -5.99 -6.26 -6.97
CA VAL A 145 -6.72 -4.99 -6.92
C VAL A 145 -8.06 -5.20 -7.62
N THR A 146 -9.15 -4.90 -6.93
CA THR A 146 -10.50 -5.00 -7.48
C THR A 146 -10.82 -3.78 -8.34
N ASP A 147 -11.72 -3.89 -9.28
CA ASP A 147 -12.20 -2.81 -10.14
C ASP A 147 -13.32 -1.96 -9.50
N SER A 148 -13.59 -2.18 -8.21
CA SER A 148 -14.68 -1.51 -7.49
C SER A 148 -14.45 0.00 -7.31
N VAL A 149 -13.21 0.42 -7.13
CA VAL A 149 -12.81 1.83 -6.88
C VAL A 149 -11.78 2.31 -7.90
N LEU A 150 -10.89 1.42 -8.31
CA LEU A 150 -9.81 1.69 -9.26
C LEU A 150 -10.08 0.93 -10.55
N SER A 151 -10.26 1.64 -11.66
CA SER A 151 -10.62 1.06 -12.97
C SER A 151 -9.43 0.60 -13.81
N LYS A 152 -8.23 0.57 -13.24
CA LYS A 152 -6.98 0.21 -13.91
C LYS A 152 -6.47 -1.14 -13.38
N THR A 153 -5.88 -1.95 -14.25
CA THR A 153 -5.17 -3.17 -13.83
C THR A 153 -3.79 -2.83 -13.29
N TYR A 154 -3.41 -3.49 -12.22
CA TYR A 154 -2.11 -3.34 -11.56
C TYR A 154 -1.45 -4.71 -11.44
N ASP A 155 -0.19 -4.79 -11.86
CA ASP A 155 0.59 -6.00 -11.79
C ASP A 155 1.50 -5.99 -10.55
N ASN A 156 1.73 -7.17 -9.98
CA ASN A 156 2.71 -7.37 -8.89
C ASN A 156 2.48 -6.47 -7.66
N VAL A 157 1.23 -6.31 -7.25
CA VAL A 157 0.93 -5.63 -5.97
C VAL A 157 1.27 -6.58 -4.84
N VAL A 158 2.21 -6.21 -3.99
CA VAL A 158 2.72 -7.04 -2.88
C VAL A 158 2.23 -6.47 -1.56
N LYS A 159 1.69 -7.32 -0.70
CA LYS A 159 1.34 -7.00 0.68
C LYS A 159 2.16 -7.84 1.62
N VAL A 160 2.84 -7.21 2.57
CA VAL A 160 3.74 -7.87 3.53
C VAL A 160 3.21 -7.68 4.93
N GLN A 161 3.03 -8.78 5.67
CA GLN A 161 2.50 -8.74 7.04
C GLN A 161 1.16 -7.97 7.09
N ALA A 162 0.20 -8.41 6.31
CA ALA A 162 -1.11 -7.76 6.20
C ALA A 162 -2.12 -8.36 7.20
N ALA A 163 -2.95 -7.50 7.77
CA ALA A 163 -4.13 -7.88 8.54
C ALA A 163 -5.39 -7.76 7.66
N PRO A 164 -6.38 -8.64 7.83
CA PRO A 164 -7.63 -8.50 7.09
C PRO A 164 -8.49 -7.38 7.69
N VAL A 165 -9.28 -6.77 6.82
CA VAL A 165 -10.33 -5.80 7.19
C VAL A 165 -11.68 -6.42 6.81
N LYS A 166 -12.47 -6.80 7.81
CA LYS A 166 -13.78 -7.38 7.58
C LYS A 166 -14.77 -6.28 7.25
N ARG A 167 -15.50 -6.43 6.15
CA ARG A 167 -16.63 -5.57 5.81
C ARG A 167 -17.88 -6.09 6.50
N LEU A 168 -18.53 -5.25 7.30
CA LEU A 168 -19.71 -5.63 8.09
C LEU A 168 -20.99 -5.59 7.26
N PHE A 169 -21.00 -4.79 6.18
CA PHE A 169 -22.10 -4.71 5.21
C PHE A 169 -21.56 -4.22 3.85
N THR A 170 -22.31 -4.40 2.78
CA THR A 170 -22.02 -3.82 1.46
C THR A 170 -22.65 -2.45 1.27
N ALA A 171 -23.83 -2.25 1.84
CA ALA A 171 -24.52 -0.97 1.88
C ALA A 171 -25.41 -0.93 3.13
N ASN A 172 -25.40 0.21 3.84
CA ASN A 172 -26.27 0.46 4.98
C ASN A 172 -26.57 1.96 5.02
N ASN A 173 -27.86 2.34 4.95
CA ASN A 173 -28.31 3.72 4.78
C ASN A 173 -27.62 4.39 3.57
N ASP A 174 -26.83 5.43 3.83
CA ASP A 174 -26.08 6.23 2.85
C ASP A 174 -24.62 5.81 2.68
N ILE A 175 -24.15 4.80 3.43
CA ILE A 175 -22.78 4.29 3.38
C ILE A 175 -22.73 3.04 2.53
N SER A 176 -21.81 3.01 1.56
CA SER A 176 -21.47 1.83 0.77
C SER A 176 -20.02 1.42 1.03
N THR A 177 -19.76 0.12 1.17
CA THR A 177 -18.42 -0.41 1.42
C THR A 177 -17.93 -1.26 0.26
N TYR A 178 -16.64 -1.16 -0.03
CA TYR A 178 -15.97 -1.83 -1.14
C TYR A 178 -14.71 -2.51 -0.65
N SER A 179 -14.37 -3.63 -1.25
CA SER A 179 -13.02 -4.19 -1.18
C SER A 179 -12.20 -3.59 -2.30
N VAL A 180 -11.02 -3.09 -2.01
CA VAL A 180 -10.11 -2.48 -3.00
C VAL A 180 -8.93 -3.40 -3.28
N ILE A 181 -8.38 -4.02 -2.24
CA ILE A 181 -7.29 -5.00 -2.35
C ILE A 181 -7.69 -6.25 -1.60
N GLU A 182 -7.58 -7.39 -2.28
CA GLU A 182 -7.93 -8.71 -1.77
C GLU A 182 -6.81 -9.71 -1.99
N THR A 183 -6.81 -10.76 -1.19
CA THR A 183 -5.94 -11.93 -1.39
C THR A 183 -6.47 -12.84 -2.51
N SER A 184 -5.73 -13.89 -2.79
CA SER A 184 -6.25 -15.06 -3.50
C SER A 184 -7.20 -15.87 -2.60
N ASP A 185 -7.90 -16.84 -3.16
CA ASP A 185 -8.74 -17.80 -2.46
C ASP A 185 -7.95 -18.91 -1.73
N THR A 186 -6.63 -18.91 -1.86
CA THR A 186 -5.71 -19.85 -1.18
C THR A 186 -5.05 -19.23 0.06
N ALA A 187 -5.44 -18.01 0.43
CA ALA A 187 -4.97 -17.36 1.66
C ALA A 187 -5.68 -17.91 2.90
N TYR A 188 -5.04 -17.81 4.04
CA TYR A 188 -5.56 -18.22 5.33
C TYR A 188 -5.11 -17.28 6.45
N LEU A 189 -5.76 -17.35 7.62
CA LEU A 189 -5.38 -16.54 8.78
C LEU A 189 -4.42 -17.29 9.69
N SER A 190 -3.42 -16.59 10.18
CA SER A 190 -2.55 -17.10 11.25
C SER A 190 -3.37 -17.31 12.52
N ASN A 191 -3.27 -18.49 13.11
CA ASN A 191 -3.82 -18.78 14.43
C ASN A 191 -2.66 -18.97 15.41
N ASP A 192 -2.66 -18.22 16.50
CA ASP A 192 -1.60 -18.24 17.53
C ASP A 192 -1.40 -19.63 18.19
N GLU A 193 -2.32 -20.57 18.02
CA GLU A 193 -2.32 -21.82 18.77
C GLU A 193 -2.01 -23.10 17.99
N LYS A 194 -2.13 -23.13 16.67
CA LYS A 194 -1.78 -24.32 15.84
C LYS A 194 -1.54 -23.95 14.38
N VAL A 195 -0.38 -24.29 13.88
CA VAL A 195 -0.20 -24.54 12.43
C VAL A 195 -1.08 -25.76 12.10
N LEU A 196 -2.27 -25.53 11.61
CA LEU A 196 -3.15 -26.59 11.14
C LEU A 196 -2.47 -27.24 9.93
N GLU A 197 -2.44 -28.57 9.88
CA GLU A 197 -1.92 -29.30 8.71
C GLU A 197 -2.67 -28.92 7.41
N THR A 198 -3.91 -28.45 7.54
CA THR A 198 -4.74 -27.92 6.44
C THR A 198 -5.55 -26.74 6.95
N PRO A 199 -5.06 -25.50 6.79
CA PRO A 199 -5.84 -24.31 7.15
C PRO A 199 -7.07 -24.16 6.24
N GLU A 200 -8.16 -23.60 6.77
CA GLU A 200 -9.27 -23.13 5.95
C GLU A 200 -8.81 -21.92 5.16
N THR A 201 -8.92 -22.00 3.84
CA THR A 201 -8.55 -20.93 2.94
C THR A 201 -9.75 -20.12 2.50
N ASP A 202 -9.56 -18.83 2.31
CA ASP A 202 -10.60 -17.91 1.83
C ASP A 202 -9.94 -16.67 1.18
N THR A 203 -10.77 -15.81 0.60
CA THR A 203 -10.36 -14.50 0.11
C THR A 203 -10.56 -13.45 1.19
N TYR A 204 -9.51 -12.74 1.55
CA TYR A 204 -9.54 -11.70 2.60
C TYR A 204 -9.35 -10.32 1.98
N THR A 205 -10.20 -9.37 2.38
CA THR A 205 -9.99 -7.96 2.08
C THR A 205 -8.84 -7.42 2.93
N ILE A 206 -7.82 -6.84 2.31
CA ILE A 206 -6.69 -6.17 2.98
C ILE A 206 -6.93 -4.68 3.04
N LEU A 207 -7.42 -4.07 1.96
CA LEU A 207 -7.80 -2.67 1.93
C LEU A 207 -9.29 -2.55 1.66
N ALA A 208 -10.01 -2.00 2.64
CA ALA A 208 -11.44 -1.70 2.55
C ALA A 208 -11.67 -0.19 2.40
N PHE A 209 -12.72 0.16 1.68
CA PHE A 209 -13.11 1.53 1.41
C PHE A 209 -14.60 1.69 1.69
N ALA A 210 -14.97 2.71 2.46
CA ALA A 210 -16.35 3.12 2.70
C ALA A 210 -16.58 4.53 2.17
N GLN A 211 -17.74 4.76 1.58
CA GLN A 211 -18.09 6.03 0.96
C GLN A 211 -19.52 6.42 1.31
N ARG A 212 -19.72 7.71 1.62
CA ARG A 212 -20.99 8.39 1.77
C ARG A 212 -21.01 9.62 0.88
N TYR A 213 -22.04 9.74 0.04
CA TYR A 213 -22.23 10.94 -0.78
C TYR A 213 -22.75 12.08 0.07
N MET A 214 -22.12 13.24 -0.01
CA MET A 214 -22.46 14.46 0.75
C MET A 214 -23.21 15.47 -0.10
N ASP A 215 -23.31 15.27 -1.42
CA ASP A 215 -24.05 16.11 -2.35
C ASP A 215 -25.01 15.28 -3.22
N ASN A 216 -26.05 15.93 -3.74
CA ASN A 216 -27.05 15.29 -4.61
C ASN A 216 -26.50 14.96 -6.03
N GLN A 217 -25.28 15.38 -6.35
CA GLN A 217 -24.65 15.13 -7.63
C GLN A 217 -23.69 13.94 -7.61
N GLY A 218 -23.41 13.40 -6.43
CA GLY A 218 -22.48 12.30 -6.23
C GLY A 218 -21.02 12.66 -6.52
N LYS A 219 -20.64 13.93 -6.33
CA LYS A 219 -19.29 14.44 -6.59
C LYS A 219 -18.48 14.66 -5.32
N ILE A 220 -19.15 15.01 -4.23
CA ILE A 220 -18.53 15.27 -2.93
C ILE A 220 -18.85 14.09 -2.02
N CYS A 221 -17.80 13.49 -1.47
CA CYS A 221 -17.91 12.29 -0.67
C CYS A 221 -17.17 12.45 0.66
N ALA A 222 -17.76 11.87 1.70
CA ALA A 222 -17.03 11.49 2.90
C ALA A 222 -16.57 10.04 2.73
N ASN A 223 -15.29 9.81 2.89
CA ASN A 223 -14.67 8.52 2.66
C ASN A 223 -13.92 8.04 3.90
N VAL A 224 -13.97 6.74 4.17
CA VAL A 224 -13.11 6.09 5.16
C VAL A 224 -12.40 4.93 4.48
N VAL A 225 -11.08 4.89 4.58
CA VAL A 225 -10.23 3.81 4.07
C VAL A 225 -9.58 3.13 5.26
N VAL A 226 -9.59 1.81 5.28
CA VAL A 226 -8.82 1.02 6.24
C VAL A 226 -7.87 0.13 5.45
N ASP A 227 -6.56 0.36 5.61
CA ASP A 227 -5.50 -0.40 4.98
C ASP A 227 -4.82 -1.30 6.01
N GLY A 228 -4.99 -2.60 5.85
CA GLY A 228 -4.45 -3.64 6.73
C GLY A 228 -2.94 -3.89 6.58
N CYS A 229 -2.25 -3.13 5.72
CA CYS A 229 -0.82 -3.33 5.45
C CYS A 229 -0.01 -2.04 5.68
N ALA A 230 0.11 -1.60 6.94
CA ALA A 230 0.94 -0.45 7.30
C ALA A 230 2.42 -0.60 6.88
N ALA A 231 2.89 -1.83 6.68
CA ALA A 231 4.24 -2.12 6.21
C ALA A 231 4.56 -1.51 4.83
N ASP A 232 3.57 -1.27 3.98
CA ASP A 232 3.77 -0.60 2.69
C ASP A 232 4.36 0.80 2.84
N PHE A 233 4.01 1.49 3.91
CA PHE A 233 4.30 2.90 4.15
C PHE A 233 5.57 3.12 4.99
N TYR A 234 6.08 2.08 5.61
CA TYR A 234 7.29 2.16 6.44
C TYR A 234 8.54 2.21 5.58
N ASP A 235 9.46 3.12 5.87
CA ASP A 235 10.67 3.35 5.07
C ASP A 235 11.57 2.12 4.91
N GLY A 236 11.50 1.16 5.84
CA GLY A 236 12.21 -0.11 5.76
C GLY A 236 11.68 -1.10 4.73
N SER A 237 10.43 -0.94 4.24
CA SER A 237 9.79 -1.92 3.34
C SER A 237 10.25 -1.81 1.88
N SER A 238 10.68 -0.64 1.45
CA SER A 238 11.04 -0.30 0.06
C SER A 238 9.96 -0.59 -1.01
N LEU A 239 8.75 -1.01 -0.64
CA LEU A 239 7.70 -1.40 -1.61
C LEU A 239 7.24 -0.22 -2.47
N LEU A 240 7.08 0.97 -1.86
CA LEU A 240 6.70 2.19 -2.59
C LEU A 240 7.83 2.76 -3.44
N GLY A 241 9.08 2.47 -3.10
CA GLY A 241 10.27 2.92 -3.85
C GLY A 241 10.68 2.00 -5.00
N ASN A 242 10.17 0.77 -5.05
CA ASN A 242 10.59 -0.24 -6.03
C ASN A 242 9.62 -0.27 -7.23
N SER A 243 10.14 0.10 -8.40
CA SER A 243 9.36 0.13 -9.65
C SER A 243 8.95 -1.25 -10.20
N THR A 244 9.44 -2.34 -9.61
CA THR A 244 9.03 -3.71 -9.99
C THR A 244 7.64 -4.06 -9.45
N PHE A 245 7.21 -3.37 -8.39
CA PHE A 245 5.93 -3.60 -7.73
C PHE A 245 4.90 -2.54 -8.11
N GLY A 246 3.64 -2.95 -8.21
CA GLY A 246 2.51 -2.06 -8.48
C GLY A 246 2.08 -1.21 -7.28
N ASN A 247 2.67 -1.41 -6.09
CA ASN A 247 2.28 -0.73 -4.84
C ASN A 247 2.25 0.79 -4.96
N LYS A 248 3.30 1.38 -5.56
CA LYS A 248 3.39 2.82 -5.79
C LYS A 248 2.22 3.34 -6.64
N ASP A 249 1.92 2.66 -7.74
CA ASP A 249 0.89 3.09 -8.68
C ASP A 249 -0.51 2.95 -8.07
N VAL A 250 -0.78 1.84 -7.38
CA VAL A 250 -2.06 1.62 -6.66
C VAL A 250 -2.27 2.69 -5.59
N THR A 251 -1.26 2.92 -4.73
CA THR A 251 -1.35 3.91 -3.65
C THR A 251 -1.60 5.31 -4.21
N LEU A 252 -0.85 5.70 -5.23
CA LEU A 252 -0.99 7.02 -5.83
C LEU A 252 -2.34 7.20 -6.54
N ASP A 253 -2.77 6.20 -7.31
CA ASP A 253 -4.05 6.27 -8.04
C ASP A 253 -5.23 6.27 -7.05
N LEU A 254 -5.13 5.55 -5.92
CA LEU A 254 -6.12 5.60 -4.84
C LEU A 254 -6.18 7.01 -4.22
N ILE A 255 -5.06 7.58 -3.80
CA ILE A 255 -4.99 8.93 -3.23
C ILE A 255 -5.56 9.97 -4.21
N LYS A 256 -5.24 9.86 -5.49
CA LYS A 256 -5.79 10.74 -6.53
C LYS A 256 -7.29 10.59 -6.71
N ASN A 257 -7.78 9.36 -6.65
CA ASN A 257 -9.24 9.10 -6.71
C ASN A 257 -9.95 9.73 -5.52
N LEU A 258 -9.44 9.52 -4.30
CA LEU A 258 -10.00 10.05 -3.07
C LEU A 258 -10.03 11.60 -3.02
N THR A 259 -9.11 12.26 -3.69
CA THR A 259 -9.00 13.74 -3.75
C THR A 259 -9.58 14.35 -5.02
N GLY A 260 -10.12 13.54 -5.93
CA GLY A 260 -10.68 14.01 -7.20
C GLY A 260 -9.64 14.55 -8.19
N THR A 261 -8.35 14.21 -8.00
CA THR A 261 -7.24 14.72 -8.84
C THR A 261 -6.89 13.80 -10.02
N THR A 262 -7.77 12.86 -10.36
CA THR A 262 -7.51 11.81 -11.36
C THR A 262 -7.34 12.32 -12.80
N ASP A 263 -7.94 13.47 -13.19
CA ASP A 263 -8.11 13.86 -14.58
C ASP A 263 -7.08 14.84 -15.15
N THR A 264 -5.98 15.10 -14.47
CA THR A 264 -5.11 16.22 -14.83
C THR A 264 -3.72 15.81 -15.32
N ARG A 265 -3.56 14.59 -15.84
CA ARG A 265 -2.37 14.27 -16.62
C ARG A 265 -2.45 14.96 -17.99
N VAL A 266 -1.79 16.10 -18.15
CA VAL A 266 -1.29 16.49 -19.46
C VAL A 266 -0.40 15.33 -19.92
N GLY A 267 -0.84 14.58 -20.92
CA GLY A 267 -0.15 13.40 -21.44
C GLY A 267 1.19 13.75 -22.11
N LEU A 268 2.12 14.20 -21.32
CA LEU A 268 3.53 14.19 -21.68
C LEU A 268 4.00 12.76 -21.40
N THR A 269 3.94 11.92 -22.43
CA THR A 269 4.79 10.72 -22.47
C THR A 269 6.23 11.19 -22.35
N VAL A 270 6.73 11.25 -21.12
CA VAL A 270 8.17 11.24 -20.91
C VAL A 270 8.58 9.87 -21.44
N ASN A 271 9.26 9.86 -22.61
CA ASN A 271 10.02 8.69 -23.00
C ASN A 271 10.99 8.43 -21.85
N GLN A 272 10.59 7.54 -20.94
CA GLN A 272 11.52 6.97 -20.00
C GLN A 272 12.56 6.30 -20.88
N THR A 273 13.76 6.85 -20.88
CA THR A 273 14.93 6.11 -21.31
C THR A 273 14.84 4.79 -20.58
N GLN A 274 14.54 3.70 -21.30
CA GLN A 274 14.60 2.38 -20.70
C GLN A 274 16.03 2.26 -20.17
N THR A 275 16.17 2.41 -18.85
CA THR A 275 17.34 1.88 -18.20
C THR A 275 17.29 0.39 -18.53
N ASN A 276 18.31 -0.11 -19.24
CA ASN A 276 18.49 -1.55 -19.48
C ASN A 276 18.69 -2.24 -18.12
N THR A 277 17.66 -2.29 -17.31
CA THR A 277 17.56 -3.25 -16.23
C THR A 277 17.24 -4.58 -16.90
N MET A 278 18.17 -5.52 -16.87
CA MET A 278 17.88 -6.90 -17.23
C MET A 278 16.65 -7.31 -16.42
N ASP A 279 15.56 -7.59 -17.11
CA ASP A 279 14.37 -8.17 -16.51
C ASP A 279 14.71 -9.60 -16.07
N ILE A 280 15.15 -9.76 -14.82
CA ILE A 280 15.50 -11.03 -14.24
C ILE A 280 14.21 -11.62 -13.67
N SER A 281 13.37 -12.18 -14.55
CA SER A 281 12.25 -13.01 -14.13
C SER A 281 12.75 -14.22 -13.33
N ALA A 282 11.94 -14.78 -12.42
CA ALA A 282 12.32 -15.91 -11.56
C ALA A 282 12.83 -17.15 -12.34
N SER A 283 12.41 -17.35 -13.58
CA SER A 283 12.99 -18.34 -14.51
C SER A 283 14.45 -18.06 -14.89
N SER A 284 14.93 -16.85 -14.69
CA SER A 284 16.31 -16.45 -15.00
C SER A 284 17.31 -16.70 -13.88
N ALA A 285 16.85 -17.07 -12.66
CA ALA A 285 17.77 -17.48 -11.59
C ALA A 285 18.59 -18.73 -12.01
N VAL A 286 17.95 -19.65 -12.72
CA VAL A 286 18.62 -20.83 -13.30
C VAL A 286 19.57 -20.39 -14.43
N THR A 287 19.17 -19.49 -15.29
CA THR A 287 19.98 -18.94 -16.38
C THR A 287 21.17 -18.15 -15.84
N TRP A 288 20.97 -17.40 -14.76
CA TRP A 288 22.04 -16.65 -14.07
C TRP A 288 23.07 -17.59 -13.42
N SER A 289 22.61 -18.64 -12.73
CA SER A 289 23.52 -19.63 -12.13
C SER A 289 24.32 -20.41 -13.18
N ILE A 290 23.69 -20.75 -14.31
CA ILE A 290 24.39 -21.40 -15.45
C ILE A 290 25.39 -20.43 -16.09
N GLY A 291 25.02 -19.16 -16.29
CA GLY A 291 25.90 -18.12 -16.80
C GLY A 291 27.10 -17.86 -15.89
N MET A 292 26.88 -17.74 -14.60
CA MET A 292 27.95 -17.57 -13.61
C MET A 292 28.87 -18.77 -13.59
N MET A 293 28.35 -20.01 -13.61
CA MET A 293 29.12 -21.22 -13.65
C MET A 293 29.99 -21.30 -14.91
N LEU A 294 29.47 -20.90 -16.06
CA LEU A 294 30.18 -20.89 -17.34
C LEU A 294 31.36 -19.92 -17.31
N PHE A 295 31.17 -18.70 -16.86
CA PHE A 295 32.22 -17.67 -16.83
C PHE A 295 33.22 -17.89 -15.69
N THR A 296 32.79 -18.38 -14.54
CA THR A 296 33.66 -18.51 -13.35
C THR A 296 34.48 -19.82 -13.38
N ILE A 297 33.97 -20.89 -13.99
CA ILE A 297 34.60 -22.19 -13.98
C ILE A 297 35.07 -22.62 -15.38
N VAL A 298 34.17 -22.65 -16.37
CA VAL A 298 34.46 -23.22 -17.68
C VAL A 298 35.48 -22.39 -18.45
N VAL A 299 35.37 -21.07 -18.47
CA VAL A 299 36.31 -20.21 -19.20
C VAL A 299 37.71 -20.24 -18.58
N PRO A 300 37.92 -20.13 -17.25
CA PRO A 300 39.26 -20.25 -16.66
C PRO A 300 39.90 -21.64 -16.87
N VAL A 301 39.11 -22.72 -16.76
CA VAL A 301 39.60 -24.08 -17.01
C VAL A 301 40.01 -24.24 -18.47
N ALA A 302 39.23 -23.74 -19.43
CA ALA A 302 39.59 -23.79 -20.84
C ALA A 302 40.91 -23.06 -21.13
N VAL A 303 41.10 -21.87 -20.55
CA VAL A 303 42.35 -21.08 -20.68
C VAL A 303 43.54 -21.84 -20.09
N LEU A 304 43.36 -22.47 -18.91
CA LEU A 304 44.43 -23.30 -18.30
C LEU A 304 44.79 -24.52 -19.16
N VAL A 305 43.80 -25.22 -19.72
CA VAL A 305 44.02 -26.37 -20.60
C VAL A 305 44.78 -25.93 -21.87
N ILE A 306 44.33 -24.85 -22.51
CA ILE A 306 45.02 -24.32 -23.70
C ILE A 306 46.47 -23.92 -23.36
N GLY A 307 46.66 -23.21 -22.22
CA GLY A 307 47.99 -22.83 -21.75
C GLY A 307 48.90 -24.05 -21.52
N LEU A 308 48.35 -25.10 -20.89
CA LEU A 308 49.09 -26.34 -20.64
C LEU A 308 49.46 -27.07 -21.95
N VAL A 309 48.57 -27.14 -22.91
CA VAL A 309 48.83 -27.73 -24.22
C VAL A 309 49.93 -26.99 -24.97
N ILE A 310 49.90 -25.66 -24.97
CA ILE A 310 50.93 -24.82 -25.60
C ILE A 310 52.27 -25.01 -24.87
N PHE A 311 52.27 -25.06 -23.54
CA PHE A 311 53.50 -25.32 -22.76
C PHE A 311 54.12 -26.67 -23.05
N LEU A 312 53.34 -27.74 -23.08
CA LEU A 312 53.81 -29.09 -23.38
C LEU A 312 54.33 -29.22 -24.82
N ARG A 313 53.64 -28.56 -25.79
CA ARG A 313 54.14 -28.54 -27.19
C ARG A 313 55.48 -27.84 -27.34
N ARG A 314 55.68 -26.71 -26.60
CA ARG A 314 56.96 -26.00 -26.62
C ARG A 314 58.10 -26.75 -25.92
N ARG A 315 57.77 -27.62 -24.98
CA ARG A 315 58.80 -28.44 -24.26
C ARG A 315 59.30 -29.64 -25.08
N HIS A 316 58.60 -30.05 -26.11
CA HIS A 316 58.90 -31.15 -26.96
C HIS A 316 59.42 -30.73 -28.36
N LEU A 317 59.64 -29.44 -28.55
CA LEU A 317 60.43 -28.84 -29.63
C LEU A 317 61.83 -28.43 -29.09
#